data_abd4b002eba04b4d89ad1798b6f89692
#
_entry.id   abd4b002eba04b4d89ad1798b6f89692
#
_cell.length_a   1.000
_cell.length_b   1.000
_cell.length_c   1.000
_cell.angle_alpha   90.00
_cell.angle_beta   90.00
_cell.angle_gamma   90.00
#
_symmetry.space_group_name_H-M   'P 1'
#
loop_
_entity.id
_entity.type
_entity.pdbx_description
1 polymer ?
#
loop_
_entity_poly.entity_id
_entity_poly.type
_entity_poly.pdbx_seq_one_letter_code
_entity_poly.pdbx_strand_id
1 'polypeptide(L)'
;MEIDFKDPKYYTNRELSWVLFDYRVLNEARDKSIPLFERLKFLSITASNLDEFFMIRVASLKDMENAGYTKKDIAGMTPTEQLKALHVEIHELVDLQYSTYNRSLLPLLEKNGLHIVRELSLIHISEPTRLR
;
A
#
# COMPACT_ATOMS: atom_id res chain seq x y z
N MET A 1 17.39 29.46 -25.16
CA MET A 1 17.03 29.23 -23.73
C MET A 1 17.66 27.93 -23.34
N GLU A 2 18.64 27.99 -22.47
CA GLU A 2 19.35 26.78 -22.01
C GLU A 2 18.49 26.14 -20.91
N ILE A 3 18.18 24.85 -21.04
CA ILE A 3 17.37 24.14 -20.08
C ILE A 3 18.32 23.70 -18.93
N ASP A 4 18.08 24.18 -17.73
CA ASP A 4 18.79 23.70 -16.56
C ASP A 4 18.17 22.39 -16.07
N PHE A 5 18.79 21.26 -16.42
CA PHE A 5 18.36 19.93 -16.02
C PHE A 5 18.55 19.64 -14.49
N LYS A 6 19.11 20.58 -13.72
CA LYS A 6 19.18 20.46 -12.26
C LYS A 6 17.98 21.09 -11.57
N ASP A 7 17.08 21.74 -12.31
CA ASP A 7 15.86 22.32 -11.75
C ASP A 7 14.96 21.21 -11.15
N PRO A 8 14.60 21.29 -9.86
CA PRO A 8 13.76 20.30 -9.17
C PRO A 8 12.43 20.00 -9.88
N LYS A 9 11.89 20.92 -10.66
CA LYS A 9 10.63 20.72 -11.41
C LYS A 9 10.66 19.58 -12.43
N TYR A 10 11.87 19.14 -12.83
CA TYR A 10 12.03 18.00 -13.75
C TYR A 10 12.10 16.65 -13.06
N TYR A 11 12.06 16.63 -11.72
CA TYR A 11 12.23 15.43 -10.93
C TYR A 11 11.02 15.13 -10.07
N THR A 12 10.73 13.86 -9.91
CA THR A 12 9.75 13.38 -8.94
C THR A 12 10.50 12.83 -7.72
N ASN A 13 10.01 13.10 -6.53
CA ASN A 13 10.55 12.51 -5.31
C ASN A 13 10.53 10.98 -5.42
N ARG A 14 11.64 10.34 -5.06
CA ARG A 14 11.81 8.89 -5.20
C ARG A 14 10.78 8.09 -4.40
N GLU A 15 10.48 8.51 -3.19
CA GLU A 15 9.55 7.80 -2.30
C GLU A 15 8.10 7.93 -2.79
N LEU A 16 7.71 9.09 -3.28
CA LEU A 16 6.39 9.27 -3.92
C LEU A 16 6.27 8.46 -5.22
N SER A 17 7.35 8.40 -6.01
CA SER A 17 7.41 7.56 -7.21
C SER A 17 7.24 6.08 -6.87
N TRP A 18 7.79 5.63 -5.73
CA TRP A 18 7.61 4.27 -5.27
C TRP A 18 6.14 3.96 -4.93
N VAL A 19 5.43 4.88 -4.29
CA VAL A 19 3.99 4.72 -4.01
C VAL A 19 3.20 4.58 -5.31
N LEU A 20 3.53 5.35 -6.34
CA LEU A 20 2.92 5.21 -7.68
C LEU A 20 3.19 3.83 -8.30
N PHE A 21 4.36 3.27 -8.07
CA PHE A 21 4.65 1.90 -8.49
C PHE A 21 3.74 0.89 -7.77
N ASP A 22 3.56 1.02 -6.46
CA ASP A 22 2.70 0.10 -5.70
C ASP A 22 1.21 0.24 -6.08
N TYR A 23 0.75 1.43 -6.47
CA TYR A 23 -0.55 1.61 -7.11
C TYR A 23 -0.69 0.77 -8.39
N ARG A 24 0.35 0.66 -9.20
CA ARG A 24 0.34 -0.18 -10.41
C ARG A 24 0.19 -1.65 -10.06
N VAL A 25 0.86 -2.12 -9.01
CA VAL A 25 0.70 -3.49 -8.49
C VAL A 25 -0.74 -3.71 -7.99
N LEU A 26 -1.30 -2.76 -7.25
CA LEU A 26 -2.69 -2.82 -6.79
C LEU A 26 -3.69 -2.84 -7.95
N ASN A 27 -3.42 -2.14 -9.03
CA ASN A 27 -4.28 -2.12 -10.21
C ASN A 27 -4.39 -3.50 -10.88
N GLU A 28 -3.36 -4.33 -10.82
CA GLU A 28 -3.46 -5.73 -11.27
C GLU A 28 -4.47 -6.53 -10.42
N ALA A 29 -4.54 -6.27 -9.11
CA ALA A 29 -5.55 -6.86 -8.24
C ALA A 29 -6.98 -6.38 -8.56
N ARG A 30 -7.12 -5.24 -9.20
CA ARG A 30 -8.40 -4.62 -9.58
C ARG A 30 -8.84 -4.95 -11.00
N ASP A 31 -7.95 -5.46 -11.81
CA ASP A 31 -8.24 -5.86 -13.19
C ASP A 31 -9.08 -7.14 -13.22
N LYS A 32 -10.31 -7.02 -13.72
CA LYS A 32 -11.27 -8.13 -13.81
C LYS A 32 -10.90 -9.18 -14.84
N SER A 33 -9.99 -8.88 -15.77
CA SER A 33 -9.49 -9.84 -16.77
C SER A 33 -8.50 -10.83 -16.18
N ILE A 34 -7.94 -10.54 -15.01
CA ILE A 34 -6.98 -11.38 -14.31
C ILE A 34 -7.72 -12.43 -13.48
N PRO A 35 -7.27 -13.71 -13.44
CA PRO A 35 -7.87 -14.74 -12.61
C PRO A 35 -7.96 -14.37 -11.13
N LEU A 36 -9.04 -14.76 -10.45
CA LEU A 36 -9.36 -14.32 -9.08
C LEU A 36 -8.22 -14.54 -8.07
N PHE A 37 -7.59 -15.72 -8.10
CA PHE A 37 -6.48 -16.01 -7.17
C PHE A 37 -5.21 -15.21 -7.48
N GLU A 38 -4.96 -14.90 -8.74
CA GLU A 38 -3.87 -14.01 -9.13
C GLU A 38 -4.13 -12.57 -8.66
N ARG A 39 -5.37 -12.11 -8.74
CA ARG A 39 -5.80 -10.82 -8.18
C ARG A 39 -5.56 -10.76 -6.67
N LEU A 40 -5.94 -11.79 -5.94
CA LEU A 40 -5.69 -11.91 -4.50
C LEU A 40 -4.19 -11.88 -4.18
N LYS A 41 -3.39 -12.54 -5.00
CA LYS A 41 -1.93 -12.54 -4.90
C LYS A 41 -1.32 -11.15 -5.11
N PHE A 42 -1.77 -10.40 -6.11
CA PHE A 42 -1.34 -9.02 -6.32
C PHE A 42 -1.73 -8.11 -5.16
N LEU A 43 -2.90 -8.30 -4.57
CA LEU A 43 -3.30 -7.58 -3.36
C LEU A 43 -2.35 -7.87 -2.20
N SER A 44 -1.98 -9.11 -2.01
CA SER A 44 -1.01 -9.55 -1.00
C SER A 44 0.38 -8.96 -1.24
N ILE A 45 0.83 -8.91 -2.50
CA ILE A 45 2.11 -8.28 -2.87
C ILE A 45 2.08 -6.79 -2.56
N THR A 46 1.00 -6.08 -2.87
CA THR A 46 0.84 -4.66 -2.52
C THR A 46 1.00 -4.44 -1.00
N ALA A 47 0.37 -5.27 -0.18
CA ALA A 47 0.49 -5.18 1.28
C ALA A 47 1.92 -5.44 1.77
N SER A 48 2.56 -6.48 1.26
CA SER A 48 3.95 -6.84 1.61
C SER A 48 4.95 -5.76 1.20
N ASN A 49 4.78 -5.19 0.00
CA ASN A 49 5.59 -4.08 -0.48
C ASN A 49 5.47 -2.86 0.44
N LEU A 50 4.26 -2.55 0.87
CA LEU A 50 4.00 -1.42 1.74
C LEU A 50 4.64 -1.60 3.13
N ASP A 51 4.57 -2.80 3.70
CA ASP A 51 5.23 -3.13 4.97
C ASP A 51 6.74 -2.91 4.89
N GLU A 52 7.38 -3.41 3.84
CA GLU A 52 8.81 -3.22 3.62
C GLU A 52 9.18 -1.75 3.40
N PHE A 53 8.36 -1.02 2.66
CA PHE A 53 8.52 0.42 2.45
C PHE A 53 8.51 1.20 3.77
N PHE A 54 7.59 0.89 4.68
CA PHE A 54 7.55 1.49 6.01
C PHE A 54 8.78 1.16 6.84
N MET A 55 9.18 -0.10 6.88
CA MET A 55 10.32 -0.54 7.69
C MET A 55 11.65 0.09 7.26
N ILE A 56 11.83 0.38 5.97
CA ILE A 56 13.11 0.84 5.42
C ILE A 56 13.05 2.32 5.07
N ARG A 57 12.11 2.74 4.22
CA ARG A 57 12.08 4.08 3.63
C ARG A 57 11.46 5.13 4.54
N VAL A 58 10.26 4.86 5.04
CA VAL A 58 9.56 5.78 5.95
C VAL A 58 10.32 5.90 7.26
N ALA A 59 10.84 4.79 7.79
CA ALA A 59 11.68 4.80 8.98
C ALA A 59 12.93 5.70 8.79
N SER A 60 13.65 5.57 7.68
CA SER A 60 14.79 6.43 7.37
C SER A 60 14.43 7.91 7.30
N LEU A 61 13.32 8.26 6.66
CA LEU A 61 12.84 9.65 6.60
C LEU A 61 12.49 10.17 7.99
N LYS A 62 11.90 9.33 8.83
CA LYS A 62 11.55 9.67 10.21
C LYS A 62 12.79 9.90 11.06
N ASP A 63 13.81 9.09 10.90
CA ASP A 63 15.11 9.28 11.58
C ASP A 63 15.78 10.59 11.15
N MET A 64 15.75 10.92 9.86
CA MET A 64 16.25 12.21 9.35
C MET A 64 15.47 13.40 9.94
N GLU A 65 14.15 13.31 10.00
CA GLU A 65 13.30 14.34 10.61
C GLU A 65 13.66 14.54 12.08
N ASN A 66 13.76 13.45 12.85
CA ASN A 66 14.10 13.47 14.27
C ASN A 66 15.51 14.03 14.53
N ALA A 67 16.43 13.80 13.61
CA ALA A 67 17.80 14.38 13.66
C ALA A 67 17.87 15.85 13.22
N GLY A 68 16.75 16.45 12.83
CA GLY A 68 16.71 17.84 12.36
C GLY A 68 17.30 18.04 10.96
N TYR A 69 17.36 17.01 10.15
CA TYR A 69 17.91 17.08 8.81
C TYR A 69 16.95 17.82 7.87
N THR A 70 17.44 18.88 7.23
CA THR A 70 16.61 19.78 6.40
C THR A 70 17.06 19.89 4.95
N LYS A 71 18.08 19.11 4.53
CA LYS A 71 18.55 19.12 3.16
C LYS A 71 17.48 18.60 2.22
N LYS A 72 17.23 19.33 1.15
CA LYS A 72 16.29 18.95 0.11
C LYS A 72 16.87 17.85 -0.79
N ASP A 73 16.01 16.99 -1.26
CA ASP A 73 16.33 16.00 -2.29
C ASP A 73 16.38 16.65 -3.69
N ILE A 74 16.59 15.83 -4.72
CA ILE A 74 16.64 16.30 -6.11
C ILE A 74 15.32 16.93 -6.58
N ALA A 75 14.18 16.51 -6.01
CA ALA A 75 12.86 17.07 -6.28
C ALA A 75 12.53 18.30 -5.41
N GLY A 76 13.48 18.77 -4.61
CA GLY A 76 13.33 19.97 -3.80
C GLY A 76 12.55 19.77 -2.50
N MET A 77 12.40 18.56 -2.00
CA MET A 77 11.63 18.21 -0.81
C MET A 77 12.53 17.89 0.39
N THR A 78 12.23 18.46 1.55
CA THR A 78 12.84 18.06 2.83
C THR A 78 12.27 16.74 3.33
N PRO A 79 12.94 16.03 4.27
CA PRO A 79 12.38 14.81 4.86
C PRO A 79 10.99 15.00 5.45
N THR A 80 10.73 16.10 6.14
CA THR A 80 9.41 16.42 6.70
C THR A 80 8.35 16.63 5.62
N GLU A 81 8.69 17.32 4.53
CA GLU A 81 7.79 17.51 3.39
C GLU A 81 7.47 16.18 2.69
N GLN A 82 8.47 15.32 2.54
CA GLN A 82 8.30 13.98 1.99
C GLN A 82 7.35 13.14 2.86
N LEU A 83 7.53 13.13 4.19
CA LEU A 83 6.66 12.40 5.11
C LEU A 83 5.21 12.88 5.06
N LYS A 84 4.98 14.19 4.96
CA LYS A 84 3.63 14.75 4.83
C LYS A 84 2.95 14.32 3.52
N ALA A 85 3.67 14.39 2.41
CA ALA A 85 3.15 13.95 1.13
C ALA A 85 2.87 12.44 1.11
N LEU A 86 3.79 11.63 1.63
CA LEU A 86 3.63 10.19 1.76
C LEU A 86 2.43 9.81 2.64
N HIS A 87 2.17 10.54 3.70
CA HIS A 87 1.02 10.30 4.57
C HIS A 87 -0.29 10.34 3.77
N VAL A 88 -0.47 11.33 2.91
CA VAL A 88 -1.67 11.45 2.07
C VAL A 88 -1.75 10.31 1.05
N GLU A 89 -0.71 10.12 0.27
CA GLU A 89 -0.68 9.13 -0.83
C GLU A 89 -0.83 7.69 -0.32
N ILE A 90 -0.19 7.36 0.80
CA ILE A 90 -0.28 6.02 1.38
C ILE A 90 -1.67 5.76 1.97
N HIS A 91 -2.30 6.74 2.60
CA HIS A 91 -3.67 6.58 3.10
C HIS A 91 -4.65 6.31 1.95
N GLU A 92 -4.52 7.01 0.84
CA GLU A 92 -5.33 6.76 -0.35
C GLU A 92 -5.08 5.35 -0.93
N LEU A 93 -3.81 4.92 -0.99
CA LEU A 93 -3.45 3.58 -1.44
C LEU A 93 -4.07 2.50 -0.55
N VAL A 94 -3.97 2.65 0.77
CA VAL A 94 -4.52 1.71 1.76
C VAL A 94 -6.05 1.66 1.69
N ASP A 95 -6.71 2.80 1.58
CA ASP A 95 -8.17 2.86 1.42
C ASP A 95 -8.62 2.11 0.16
N LEU A 96 -7.90 2.28 -0.93
CA LEU A 96 -8.16 1.57 -2.18
C LEU A 96 -7.88 0.07 -2.05
N GLN A 97 -6.83 -0.32 -1.34
CA GLN A 97 -6.48 -1.71 -1.05
C GLN A 97 -7.59 -2.41 -0.25
N TYR A 98 -8.06 -1.81 0.83
CA TYR A 98 -9.16 -2.35 1.63
C TYR A 98 -10.48 -2.38 0.86
N SER A 99 -10.77 -1.34 0.09
CA SER A 99 -11.96 -1.30 -0.77
C SER A 99 -11.93 -2.41 -1.82
N THR A 100 -10.79 -2.65 -2.44
CA THR A 100 -10.59 -3.73 -3.41
C THR A 100 -10.84 -5.09 -2.78
N TYR A 101 -10.30 -5.33 -1.59
CA TYR A 101 -10.52 -6.57 -0.86
C TYR A 101 -11.99 -6.75 -0.46
N ASN A 102 -12.56 -5.80 0.27
CA ASN A 102 -13.87 -5.94 0.89
C ASN A 102 -15.03 -5.89 -0.11
N ARG A 103 -14.92 -5.05 -1.14
CA ARG A 103 -16.02 -4.80 -2.09
C ARG A 103 -15.93 -5.60 -3.38
N SER A 104 -14.74 -6.05 -3.76
CA SER A 104 -14.52 -6.77 -5.01
C SER A 104 -14.09 -8.21 -4.80
N LEU A 105 -12.96 -8.45 -4.14
CA LEU A 105 -12.37 -9.80 -4.06
C LEU A 105 -13.11 -10.71 -3.09
N LEU A 106 -13.45 -10.24 -1.91
CA LEU A 106 -14.13 -11.05 -0.90
C LEU A 106 -15.49 -11.57 -1.38
N PRO A 107 -16.39 -10.75 -1.97
CA PRO A 107 -17.63 -11.25 -2.56
C PRO A 107 -17.41 -12.25 -3.70
N LEU A 108 -16.38 -12.06 -4.52
CA LEU A 108 -16.07 -13.00 -5.61
C LEU A 108 -15.55 -14.34 -5.09
N LEU A 109 -14.75 -14.33 -4.03
CA LEU A 109 -14.29 -15.54 -3.35
C LEU A 109 -15.49 -16.33 -2.80
N GLU A 110 -16.40 -15.68 -2.11
CA GLU A 110 -17.61 -16.29 -1.55
C GLU A 110 -18.51 -16.87 -2.67
N LYS A 111 -18.69 -16.14 -3.75
CA LYS A 111 -19.45 -16.60 -4.93
C LYS A 111 -18.84 -17.85 -5.56
N ASN A 112 -17.52 -18.03 -5.47
CA ASN A 112 -16.80 -19.20 -5.97
C ASN A 112 -16.60 -20.30 -4.91
N GLY A 113 -17.31 -20.22 -3.78
CA GLY A 113 -17.32 -21.26 -2.75
C GLY A 113 -16.15 -21.19 -1.76
N LEU A 114 -15.36 -20.12 -1.80
CA LEU A 114 -14.26 -19.89 -0.85
C LEU A 114 -14.68 -18.88 0.22
N HIS A 115 -14.75 -19.36 1.47
CA HIS A 115 -15.15 -18.52 2.60
C HIS A 115 -13.94 -18.22 3.50
N ILE A 116 -13.69 -16.92 3.72
CA ILE A 116 -12.68 -16.47 4.67
C ILE A 116 -13.35 -16.33 6.04
N VAL A 117 -12.97 -17.21 6.95
CA VAL A 117 -13.57 -17.30 8.29
C VAL A 117 -12.85 -16.32 9.22
N ARG A 118 -13.62 -15.46 9.88
CA ARG A 118 -13.09 -14.55 10.90
C ARG A 118 -12.92 -15.31 12.23
N GLU A 119 -12.02 -14.84 13.08
CA GLU A 119 -11.72 -15.45 14.38
C GLU A 119 -12.96 -15.75 15.22
N LEU A 120 -13.91 -14.81 15.31
CA LEU A 120 -15.19 -15.00 16.01
C LEU A 120 -16.03 -16.13 15.43
N SER A 121 -15.95 -16.35 14.12
CA SER A 121 -16.64 -17.47 13.46
C SER A 121 -15.96 -18.81 13.75
N LEU A 122 -14.65 -18.82 13.97
CA LEU A 122 -13.90 -20.01 14.37
C LEU A 122 -14.31 -20.52 15.76
N ILE A 123 -14.63 -19.63 16.68
CA ILE A 123 -15.13 -20.00 18.03
C ILE A 123 -16.45 -20.80 17.90
N HIS A 124 -17.34 -20.38 17.03
CA HIS A 124 -18.60 -21.11 16.78
C HIS A 124 -18.41 -22.44 16.07
N ILE A 125 -17.36 -22.61 15.29
CA ILE A 125 -17.03 -23.86 14.59
C ILE A 125 -16.31 -24.83 15.53
N SER A 126 -15.40 -24.34 16.36
CA SER A 126 -14.56 -25.16 17.23
C SER A 126 -15.25 -25.62 18.53
N GLU A 127 -16.33 -24.99 18.95
CA GLU A 127 -17.04 -25.26 20.21
C GLU A 127 -18.50 -25.73 20.11
N PRO A 128 -18.99 -26.31 18.98
CA PRO A 128 -20.38 -26.73 18.91
C PRO A 128 -20.73 -27.88 19.88
N THR A 129 -19.73 -28.52 20.45
CA THR A 129 -19.89 -29.68 21.37
C THR A 129 -19.87 -29.31 22.85
N ARG A 130 -19.50 -28.08 23.21
CA ARG A 130 -19.51 -27.62 24.62
C ARG A 130 -20.89 -27.26 25.18
N LEU A 131 -21.89 -27.16 24.31
CA LEU A 131 -23.28 -26.84 24.69
C LEU A 131 -24.18 -28.06 24.96
N ARG A 132 -23.60 -29.25 25.10
CA ARG A 132 -24.33 -30.47 25.48
C ARG A 132 -24.18 -30.77 26.94
#